data_2a28aa45f059fd6d0feaf91067593162
#
_entry.id   2a28aa45f059fd6d0feaf91067593162
#
_cell.length_a   1.000
_cell.length_b   1.000
_cell.length_c   1.000
_cell.angle_alpha   90.00
_cell.angle_beta   90.00
_cell.angle_gamma   90.00
#
_symmetry.space_group_name_H-M   'P 1'
#
loop_
_entity.id
_entity.type
_entity.pdbx_description
1 polymer ?
#
loop_
_entity_poly.entity_id
_entity_poly.type
_entity_poly.pdbx_seq_one_letter_code
_entity_poly.pdbx_strand_id
1 'polypeptide(L)'
;HSLGCILTAAWAQHSQNTHRVRAAFLVGPGDPEREELQAPLKSWWPVVMDKLPFPAELLGSRNDPYCTFERAQQFATAWGADFVDCGNAGHLNADSGLGDWPEGIARLHALMARAG
;
A
#
# COMPACT_ATOMS: atom_id res chain seq x y z
N HIS A 1 -0.99 -2.53 5.70
CA HIS A 1 -0.75 -3.76 4.94
C HIS A 1 -2.04 -4.27 4.30
N SER A 2 -1.94 -4.81 3.08
CA SER A 2 -3.05 -5.47 2.37
C SER A 2 -4.24 -4.52 2.15
N LEU A 3 -5.44 -4.90 2.57
CA LEU A 3 -6.63 -4.04 2.48
C LEU A 3 -6.50 -2.77 3.32
N GLY A 4 -5.61 -2.75 4.31
CA GLY A 4 -5.29 -1.53 5.05
C GLY A 4 -4.77 -0.41 4.17
N CYS A 5 -4.08 -0.74 3.07
CA CYS A 5 -3.65 0.27 2.08
C CYS A 5 -4.86 0.93 1.43
N ILE A 6 -5.86 0.13 1.05
CA ILE A 6 -7.10 0.61 0.43
C ILE A 6 -7.90 1.45 1.42
N LEU A 7 -7.98 0.99 2.66
CA LEU A 7 -8.63 1.73 3.75
C LEU A 7 -7.97 3.09 3.98
N THR A 8 -6.64 3.15 3.94
CA THR A 8 -5.88 4.40 4.10
C THR A 8 -6.28 5.42 3.04
N ALA A 9 -6.37 5.01 1.78
CA ALA A 9 -6.79 5.89 0.69
C ALA A 9 -8.22 6.41 0.87
N ALA A 10 -9.14 5.53 1.26
CA ALA A 10 -10.53 5.90 1.52
C ALA A 10 -10.63 6.85 2.71
N TRP A 11 -9.91 6.55 3.80
CA TRP A 11 -9.87 7.42 4.98
C TRP A 11 -9.35 8.82 4.61
N ALA A 12 -8.27 8.89 3.83
CA ALA A 12 -7.67 10.16 3.45
C ALA A 12 -8.61 11.03 2.61
N GLN A 13 -9.45 10.41 1.78
CA GLN A 13 -10.43 11.14 0.98
C GLN A 13 -11.53 11.77 1.84
N HIS A 14 -11.95 11.09 2.90
CA HIS A 14 -13.13 11.49 3.68
C HIS A 14 -12.79 12.19 4.99
N SER A 15 -11.59 12.01 5.52
CA SER A 15 -11.22 12.54 6.84
C SER A 15 -10.85 14.03 6.77
N GLN A 16 -11.19 14.74 7.84
CA GLN A 16 -10.74 16.12 8.07
C GLN A 16 -9.46 16.18 8.92
N ASN A 17 -8.90 15.03 9.27
CA ASN A 17 -7.74 14.91 10.15
C ASN A 17 -6.46 14.47 9.44
N THR A 18 -6.42 14.53 8.11
CA THR A 18 -5.27 14.09 7.33
C THR A 18 -3.99 14.87 7.66
N HIS A 19 -4.13 16.11 8.12
CA HIS A 19 -3.02 16.95 8.55
C HIS A 19 -2.26 16.39 9.75
N ARG A 20 -2.85 15.43 10.47
CA ARG A 20 -2.22 14.77 11.62
C ARG A 20 -1.32 13.61 11.20
N VAL A 21 -1.36 13.21 9.92
CA VAL A 21 -0.54 12.13 9.38
C VAL A 21 0.65 12.74 8.66
N ARG A 22 1.85 12.32 9.05
CA ARG A 22 3.10 12.82 8.43
C ARG A 22 3.48 12.05 7.19
N ALA A 23 3.20 10.75 7.16
CA ALA A 23 3.55 9.88 6.04
C ALA A 23 2.78 8.57 6.13
N ALA A 24 2.72 7.84 5.02
CA ALA A 24 2.15 6.50 4.98
C ALA A 24 3.15 5.52 4.39
N PHE A 25 3.34 4.40 5.09
CA PHE A 25 4.16 3.29 4.64
C PHE A 25 3.22 2.14 4.29
N LEU A 26 3.00 1.95 2.99
CA LEU A 26 1.98 1.04 2.46
C LEU A 26 2.65 -0.22 1.93
N VAL A 27 2.30 -1.37 2.47
CA VAL A 27 3.02 -2.62 2.21
C VAL A 27 2.05 -3.68 1.68
N GLY A 28 2.37 -4.22 0.50
CA GLY A 28 1.61 -5.34 -0.08
C GLY A 28 0.12 -5.05 -0.21
N PRO A 29 -0.29 -4.06 -1.02
CA PRO A 29 -1.71 -3.75 -1.15
C PRO A 29 -2.51 -4.97 -1.61
N GLY A 30 -3.73 -5.13 -1.09
CA GLY A 30 -4.68 -6.10 -1.60
C GLY A 30 -5.61 -5.41 -2.57
N ASP A 31 -5.88 -6.01 -3.72
CA ASP A 31 -6.77 -5.43 -4.72
C ASP A 31 -8.17 -6.04 -4.58
N PRO A 32 -9.13 -5.30 -3.98
CA PRO A 32 -10.49 -5.83 -3.80
C PRO A 32 -11.28 -5.92 -5.10
N GLU A 33 -10.80 -5.25 -6.17
CA GLU A 33 -11.44 -5.29 -7.49
C GLU A 33 -10.92 -6.43 -8.35
N ARG A 34 -9.95 -7.20 -7.88
CA ARG A 34 -9.44 -8.38 -8.57
C ARG A 34 -10.54 -9.42 -8.69
N GLU A 35 -10.65 -10.06 -9.86
CA GLU A 35 -11.77 -10.95 -10.20
C GLU A 35 -12.03 -12.03 -9.14
N GLU A 36 -10.98 -12.67 -8.64
CA GLU A 36 -11.08 -13.75 -7.66
C GLU A 36 -11.55 -13.28 -6.28
N LEU A 37 -11.45 -11.98 -6.01
CA LEU A 37 -11.78 -11.39 -4.71
C LEU A 37 -13.05 -10.55 -4.75
N GLN A 38 -13.63 -10.33 -5.93
CA GLN A 38 -14.74 -9.37 -6.11
C GLN A 38 -15.95 -9.68 -5.25
N ALA A 39 -16.43 -10.93 -5.27
CA ALA A 39 -17.68 -11.28 -4.58
C ALA A 39 -17.62 -10.98 -3.08
N PRO A 40 -16.60 -11.43 -2.31
CA PRO A 40 -16.56 -11.17 -0.86
C PRO A 40 -16.13 -9.74 -0.52
N LEU A 41 -15.49 -9.01 -1.44
CA LEU A 41 -14.93 -7.68 -1.15
C LEU A 41 -15.64 -6.54 -1.87
N LYS A 42 -16.83 -6.79 -2.37
CA LYS A 42 -17.59 -5.78 -3.15
C LYS A 42 -17.85 -4.49 -2.38
N SER A 43 -17.97 -4.56 -1.06
CA SER A 43 -18.16 -3.36 -0.22
C SER A 43 -16.95 -2.44 -0.21
N TRP A 44 -15.80 -2.90 -0.69
CA TRP A 44 -14.57 -2.11 -0.79
C TRP A 44 -14.48 -1.34 -2.11
N TRP A 45 -15.47 -1.47 -2.99
CA TRP A 45 -15.49 -0.82 -4.30
C TRP A 45 -16.20 0.52 -4.24
N PRO A 46 -15.81 1.44 -5.13
CA PRO A 46 -14.56 1.44 -5.91
C PRO A 46 -13.38 1.79 -5.04
N VAL A 47 -12.18 1.35 -5.43
CA VAL A 47 -10.94 1.78 -4.77
C VAL A 47 -10.75 3.28 -5.01
N VAL A 48 -10.48 4.02 -3.93
CA VAL A 48 -10.19 5.45 -4.03
C VAL A 48 -8.83 5.65 -4.69
N MET A 49 -8.81 6.37 -5.80
CA MET A 49 -7.61 6.60 -6.61
C MET A 49 -7.13 8.04 -6.56
N ASP A 50 -7.45 8.75 -5.48
CA ASP A 50 -7.03 10.15 -5.30
C ASP A 50 -5.64 10.20 -4.67
N LYS A 51 -4.89 11.26 -5.00
CA LYS A 51 -3.58 11.50 -4.41
C LYS A 51 -3.70 11.67 -2.90
N LEU A 52 -2.84 10.98 -2.16
CA LEU A 52 -2.75 11.13 -0.70
C LEU A 52 -2.19 12.52 -0.36
N PRO A 53 -2.72 13.17 0.70
CA PRO A 53 -2.29 14.51 1.09
C PRO A 53 -1.00 14.53 1.93
N PHE A 54 -0.29 13.42 2.00
CA PHE A 54 0.96 13.29 2.73
C PHE A 54 1.94 12.39 1.96
N PRO A 55 3.24 12.47 2.25
CA PRO A 55 4.22 11.59 1.61
C PRO A 55 3.88 10.13 1.87
N ALA A 56 4.06 9.30 0.85
CA ALA A 56 3.78 7.86 0.96
C ALA A 56 4.79 7.06 0.16
N GLU A 57 5.07 5.87 0.65
CA GLU A 57 5.87 4.87 -0.05
C GLU A 57 5.07 3.58 -0.11
N LEU A 58 4.98 2.96 -1.28
CA LEU A 58 4.24 1.73 -1.49
C LEU A 58 5.19 0.62 -1.94
N LEU A 59 5.23 -0.46 -1.16
CA LEU A 59 6.06 -1.62 -1.44
C LEU A 59 5.20 -2.70 -2.08
N GLY A 60 5.56 -3.09 -3.31
CA GLY A 60 4.85 -4.11 -4.07
C GLY A 60 5.74 -5.30 -4.38
N SER A 61 5.12 -6.46 -4.53
CA SER A 61 5.78 -7.71 -4.84
C SER A 61 5.35 -8.22 -6.21
N ARG A 62 6.29 -8.81 -6.95
CA ARG A 62 6.05 -9.29 -8.31
C ARG A 62 5.17 -10.54 -8.37
N ASN A 63 5.07 -11.29 -7.27
CA ASN A 63 4.29 -12.53 -7.19
C ASN A 63 3.24 -12.51 -6.09
N ASP A 64 2.76 -11.34 -5.73
CA ASP A 64 1.69 -11.21 -4.74
C ASP A 64 0.39 -11.81 -5.31
N PRO A 65 -0.23 -12.80 -4.64
CA PRO A 65 -1.46 -13.41 -5.14
C PRO A 65 -2.69 -12.52 -4.98
N TYR A 66 -2.61 -11.44 -4.19
CA TYR A 66 -3.75 -10.57 -3.90
C TYR A 66 -3.73 -9.26 -4.69
N CYS A 67 -2.65 -8.98 -5.42
CA CYS A 67 -2.53 -7.78 -6.22
C CYS A 67 -1.44 -7.97 -7.26
N THR A 68 -1.76 -7.77 -8.54
CA THR A 68 -0.73 -7.85 -9.57
C THR A 68 0.28 -6.73 -9.40
N PHE A 69 1.49 -6.95 -9.88
CA PHE A 69 2.56 -5.96 -9.81
C PHE A 69 2.17 -4.65 -10.51
N GLU A 70 1.55 -4.77 -11.69
CA GLU A 70 1.07 -3.61 -12.45
C GLU A 70 -0.02 -2.85 -11.70
N ARG A 71 -0.90 -3.55 -11.01
CA ARG A 71 -1.97 -2.93 -10.23
C ARG A 71 -1.39 -2.17 -9.04
N ALA A 72 -0.39 -2.74 -8.37
CA ALA A 72 0.32 -2.06 -7.29
C ALA A 72 0.97 -0.76 -7.78
N GLN A 73 1.55 -0.78 -8.97
CA GLN A 73 2.12 0.42 -9.60
C GLN A 73 1.04 1.48 -9.90
N GLN A 74 -0.13 1.04 -10.36
CA GLN A 74 -1.26 1.95 -10.60
C GLN A 74 -1.71 2.63 -9.30
N PHE A 75 -1.80 1.88 -8.21
CA PHE A 75 -2.11 2.44 -6.90
C PHE A 75 -1.08 3.48 -6.49
N ALA A 76 0.21 3.15 -6.60
CA ALA A 76 1.28 4.09 -6.24
C ALA A 76 1.18 5.38 -7.04
N THR A 77 0.98 5.29 -8.34
CA THR A 77 0.83 6.45 -9.22
C THR A 77 -0.37 7.30 -8.82
N ALA A 78 -1.53 6.68 -8.62
CA ALA A 78 -2.77 7.38 -8.28
C ALA A 78 -2.66 8.09 -6.92
N TRP A 79 -2.07 7.41 -5.94
CA TRP A 79 -1.93 7.94 -4.57
C TRP A 79 -0.75 8.90 -4.41
N GLY A 80 0.08 9.05 -5.45
CA GLY A 80 1.29 9.89 -5.38
C GLY A 80 2.37 9.29 -4.48
N ALA A 81 2.37 7.97 -4.31
CA ALA A 81 3.35 7.25 -3.50
C ALA A 81 4.58 6.86 -4.34
N ASP A 82 5.75 6.85 -3.71
CA ASP A 82 6.94 6.28 -4.31
C ASP A 82 6.79 4.76 -4.32
N PHE A 83 7.03 4.14 -5.48
CA PHE A 83 6.88 2.70 -5.62
C PHE A 83 8.20 1.98 -5.39
N VAL A 84 8.16 0.93 -4.57
CA VAL A 84 9.32 0.08 -4.29
C VAL A 84 9.05 -1.33 -4.76
N ASP A 85 9.90 -1.83 -5.65
CA ASP A 85 9.87 -3.21 -6.15
C ASP A 85 10.58 -4.11 -5.15
N CYS A 86 9.83 -4.97 -4.48
CA CYS A 86 10.37 -5.92 -3.51
C CYS A 86 10.73 -7.29 -4.12
N GLY A 87 10.68 -7.41 -5.46
CA GLY A 87 10.92 -8.68 -6.14
C GLY A 87 9.79 -9.68 -5.86
N ASN A 88 10.14 -10.95 -5.83
CA ASN A 88 9.20 -12.05 -5.57
C ASN A 88 9.07 -12.28 -4.06
N ALA A 89 8.38 -11.38 -3.36
CA ALA A 89 8.26 -11.41 -1.91
C ALA A 89 6.86 -11.84 -1.42
N GLY A 90 6.06 -12.45 -2.30
CA GLY A 90 4.71 -12.88 -1.95
C GLY A 90 3.83 -11.70 -1.55
N HIS A 91 3.00 -11.89 -0.54
CA HIS A 91 2.11 -10.84 -0.03
C HIS A 91 2.78 -9.96 1.05
N LEU A 92 4.09 -10.04 1.18
CA LEU A 92 4.86 -9.28 2.19
C LEU A 92 4.27 -9.48 3.60
N ASN A 93 3.96 -10.74 3.92
CA ASN A 93 3.35 -11.18 5.17
C ASN A 93 4.22 -12.23 5.86
N ALA A 94 3.67 -12.92 6.86
CA ALA A 94 4.38 -13.93 7.63
C ALA A 94 4.98 -15.04 6.75
N ASP A 95 4.29 -15.44 5.67
CA ASP A 95 4.74 -16.49 4.77
C ASP A 95 5.90 -16.06 3.86
N SER A 96 6.20 -14.77 3.81
CA SER A 96 7.26 -14.23 2.96
C SER A 96 8.67 -14.44 3.52
N GLY A 97 8.79 -14.87 4.76
CA GLY A 97 10.07 -15.16 5.39
C GLY A 97 10.92 -13.91 5.64
N LEU A 98 10.30 -12.76 5.86
CA LEU A 98 11.01 -11.48 6.03
C LEU A 98 11.72 -11.36 7.38
N GLY A 99 11.29 -12.14 8.39
CA GLY A 99 11.85 -12.06 9.73
C GLY A 99 11.68 -10.66 10.32
N ASP A 100 12.74 -10.12 10.91
CA ASP A 100 12.75 -8.76 11.47
C ASP A 100 12.72 -7.67 10.39
N TRP A 101 12.92 -8.05 9.15
CA TRP A 101 12.84 -7.22 7.95
C TRP A 101 13.63 -5.91 8.04
N PRO A 102 14.96 -5.99 8.18
CA PRO A 102 15.78 -4.78 8.35
C PRO A 102 15.69 -3.81 7.16
N GLU A 103 15.53 -4.30 5.94
CA GLU A 103 15.35 -3.46 4.76
C GLU A 103 14.07 -2.64 4.84
N GLY A 104 12.97 -3.24 5.30
CA GLY A 104 11.69 -2.55 5.47
C GLY A 104 11.76 -1.51 6.58
N ILE A 105 12.40 -1.85 7.69
CA ILE A 105 12.59 -0.91 8.80
C ILE A 105 13.44 0.29 8.36
N ALA A 106 14.50 0.05 7.59
CA ALA A 106 15.34 1.12 7.07
C ALA A 106 14.56 2.07 6.15
N ARG A 107 13.69 1.52 5.32
CA ARG A 107 12.82 2.32 4.44
C ARG A 107 11.83 3.16 5.24
N LEU A 108 11.24 2.57 6.26
CA LEU A 108 10.33 3.29 7.15
C LEU A 108 11.03 4.47 7.82
N HIS A 109 12.23 4.25 8.36
CA HIS A 109 13.01 5.32 8.99
C HIS A 109 13.37 6.42 7.98
N ALA A 110 13.74 6.05 6.75
CA ALA A 110 14.05 7.03 5.71
C ALA A 110 12.82 7.86 5.34
N LEU A 111 11.65 7.23 5.24
CA LEU A 111 10.38 7.93 4.98
C LEU A 111 10.06 8.91 6.12
N MET A 112 10.20 8.47 7.36
CA MET A 112 9.95 9.33 8.54
C MET A 112 10.88 10.54 8.54
N ALA A 113 12.16 10.35 8.20
CA ALA A 113 13.14 11.42 8.17
C ALA A 113 12.82 12.48 7.12
N ARG A 114 12.42 12.07 5.91
CA ARG A 114 12.09 13.03 4.85
C ARG A 114 10.72 13.68 5.02
N ALA A 115 9.82 13.04 5.75
CA ALA A 115 8.48 13.58 6.02
C ALA A 115 8.47 14.57 7.19
N GLY A 116 9.47 14.46 8.00
CA GLY A 116 9.63 15.14 9.22
C GLY A 116 9.69 16.42 9.53
#